data_5f9f35adb857afeb6542c376c6bacb12
#
_entry.id   5f9f35adb857afeb6542c376c6bacb12
#
_cell.length_a   1.000
_cell.length_b   1.000
_cell.length_c   1.000
_cell.angle_alpha   90.00
_cell.angle_beta   90.00
_cell.angle_gamma   90.00
#
_symmetry.space_group_name_H-M   'P 1'
#
loop_
_entity.id
_entity.type
_entity.pdbx_description
1 polymer ?
#
loop_
_entity_poly.entity_id
_entity_poly.type
_entity_poly.pdbx_seq_one_letter_code
_entity_poly.pdbx_strand_id
1 'polypeptide(L)'
;MFKQLRSMSSAAQIEFEQKFITIYPLFNNRLIVKHPTLTPVELKICACLKMNLDSKSIGELYQRNYRTIENCRHKIRTKMALKKNQNLVTYIMSIN
;
A
#
# COMPACT_ATOMS: atom_id res chain seq x y z
N MET A 1 0.63 4.65 27.16
CA MET A 1 -0.73 4.82 26.66
C MET A 1 -0.77 4.77 25.15
N PHE A 2 -0.19 5.76 24.54
CA PHE A 2 -0.19 5.77 23.07
C PHE A 2 0.42 4.53 22.47
N LYS A 3 1.48 4.04 23.09
CA LYS A 3 2.15 2.85 22.58
C LYS A 3 1.23 1.66 22.60
N GLN A 4 0.42 1.54 23.64
CA GLN A 4 -0.51 0.44 23.73
C GLN A 4 -1.58 0.53 22.66
N LEU A 5 -2.10 1.72 22.43
CA LEU A 5 -3.10 1.91 21.40
C LEU A 5 -2.53 1.59 20.01
N ARG A 6 -1.31 2.03 19.78
CA ARG A 6 -0.66 1.72 18.51
C ARG A 6 -0.39 0.24 18.35
N SER A 7 -0.01 -0.41 19.44
CA SER A 7 0.22 -1.85 19.40
C SER A 7 -1.06 -2.59 19.06
N MET A 8 -2.17 -2.18 19.65
CA MET A 8 -3.45 -2.80 19.35
C MET A 8 -3.86 -2.60 17.91
N SER A 9 -3.71 -1.37 17.38
CA SER A 9 -4.05 -1.14 15.98
C SER A 9 -3.05 -1.79 15.06
N SER A 10 -1.78 -1.90 15.46
CA SER A 10 -0.80 -2.52 14.59
C SER A 10 -0.90 -4.03 14.52
N ALA A 11 -1.66 -4.68 15.39
CA ALA A 11 -1.84 -6.13 15.31
C ALA A 11 -2.43 -6.54 13.97
N ALA A 12 -3.48 -5.86 13.51
CA ALA A 12 -4.07 -6.14 12.23
C ALA A 12 -3.12 -5.83 11.08
N GLN A 13 -2.35 -4.75 11.22
CA GLN A 13 -1.37 -4.37 10.21
C GLN A 13 -0.26 -5.41 10.09
N ILE A 14 0.25 -5.87 11.21
CA ILE A 14 1.30 -6.90 11.23
C ILE A 14 0.79 -8.17 10.60
N GLU A 15 -0.41 -8.58 10.95
CA GLU A 15 -1.00 -9.80 10.40
C GLU A 15 -1.15 -9.68 8.88
N PHE A 16 -1.64 -8.54 8.40
CA PHE A 16 -1.78 -8.30 6.98
C PHE A 16 -0.42 -8.37 6.28
N GLU A 17 0.57 -7.69 6.86
CA GLU A 17 1.90 -7.60 6.23
C GLU A 17 2.60 -8.94 6.20
N GLN A 18 2.45 -9.75 7.23
CA GLN A 18 3.04 -11.09 7.24
C GLN A 18 2.37 -11.98 6.19
N LYS A 19 1.06 -11.91 6.08
CA LYS A 19 0.32 -12.65 5.09
C LYS A 19 0.73 -12.21 3.68
N PHE A 20 0.88 -10.92 3.50
CA PHE A 20 1.29 -10.37 2.20
C PHE A 20 2.67 -10.87 1.78
N ILE A 21 3.64 -10.82 2.68
CA ILE A 21 5.00 -11.27 2.39
C ILE A 21 5.01 -12.77 2.06
N THR A 22 4.16 -13.54 2.72
CA THR A 22 4.06 -14.97 2.45
C THR A 22 3.53 -15.23 1.03
N ILE A 23 2.53 -14.45 0.61
CA ILE A 23 1.92 -14.65 -0.72
C ILE A 23 2.77 -14.03 -1.83
N TYR A 24 3.33 -12.85 -1.59
CA TYR A 24 4.08 -12.11 -2.60
C TYR A 24 5.46 -11.72 -2.05
N PRO A 25 6.35 -12.69 -1.85
CA PRO A 25 7.65 -12.41 -1.18
C PRO A 25 8.57 -11.46 -1.95
N LEU A 26 8.41 -11.34 -3.25
CA LEU A 26 9.32 -10.52 -4.06
C LEU A 26 8.69 -9.19 -4.49
N PHE A 27 7.44 -8.95 -4.15
CA PHE A 27 6.72 -7.77 -4.64
C PHE A 27 7.40 -6.47 -4.22
N ASN A 28 7.69 -6.32 -2.92
CA ASN A 28 8.28 -5.08 -2.41
C ASN A 28 9.62 -4.80 -3.06
N ASN A 29 10.47 -5.81 -3.17
CA ASN A 29 11.79 -5.62 -3.78
C ASN A 29 11.68 -5.20 -5.24
N ARG A 30 10.79 -5.84 -5.97
CA ARG A 30 10.58 -5.50 -7.39
C ARG A 30 10.02 -4.09 -7.53
N LEU A 31 9.11 -3.72 -6.65
CA LEU A 31 8.53 -2.38 -6.68
C LEU A 31 9.57 -1.31 -6.36
N ILE A 32 10.41 -1.55 -5.36
CA ILE A 32 11.46 -0.61 -4.98
C ILE A 32 12.46 -0.43 -6.12
N VAL A 33 12.82 -1.50 -6.79
CA VAL A 33 13.75 -1.41 -7.93
C VAL A 33 13.16 -0.55 -9.05
N LYS A 34 11.88 -0.72 -9.34
CA LYS A 34 11.22 0.05 -10.40
C LYS A 34 10.96 1.49 -9.99
N HIS A 35 10.63 1.72 -8.72
CA HIS A 35 10.18 3.02 -8.24
C HIS A 35 10.85 3.32 -6.90
N PRO A 36 12.15 3.68 -6.93
CA PRO A 36 12.91 3.85 -5.69
C PRO A 36 12.52 5.06 -4.85
N THR A 37 11.68 5.95 -5.39
CA THR A 37 11.27 7.15 -4.65
C THR A 37 10.02 6.92 -3.79
N LEU A 38 9.42 5.73 -3.85
CA LEU A 38 8.26 5.43 -3.02
C LEU A 38 8.65 5.39 -1.55
N THR A 39 7.85 6.03 -0.71
CA THR A 39 8.06 6.02 0.74
C THR A 39 7.58 4.71 1.34
N PRO A 40 7.99 4.38 2.58
CA PRO A 40 7.46 3.18 3.26
C PRO A 40 5.94 3.17 3.33
N VAL A 41 5.30 4.32 3.58
CA VAL A 41 3.84 4.38 3.61
C VAL A 41 3.26 4.05 2.24
N GLU A 42 3.86 4.60 1.19
CA GLU A 42 3.40 4.33 -0.17
C GLU A 42 3.57 2.86 -0.54
N LEU A 43 4.66 2.25 -0.10
CA LEU A 43 4.86 0.82 -0.32
C LEU A 43 3.79 -0.01 0.37
N LYS A 44 3.40 0.37 1.58
CA LYS A 44 2.32 -0.33 2.29
C LYS A 44 1.00 -0.22 1.54
N ILE A 45 0.71 0.95 1.01
CA ILE A 45 -0.51 1.15 0.23
C ILE A 45 -0.47 0.29 -1.04
N CYS A 46 0.67 0.24 -1.71
CA CYS A 46 0.82 -0.60 -2.90
C CYS A 46 0.59 -2.08 -2.57
N ALA A 47 1.07 -2.54 -1.42
CA ALA A 47 0.83 -3.91 -0.99
C ALA A 47 -0.67 -4.15 -0.79
N CYS A 48 -1.38 -3.20 -0.21
CA CYS A 48 -2.82 -3.31 -0.04
C CYS A 48 -3.53 -3.39 -1.40
N LEU A 49 -3.11 -2.57 -2.36
CA LEU A 49 -3.68 -2.59 -3.70
C LEU A 49 -3.40 -3.93 -4.39
N LYS A 50 -2.22 -4.50 -4.17
CA LYS A 50 -1.88 -5.81 -4.72
C LYS A 50 -2.82 -6.88 -4.18
N MET A 51 -3.26 -6.74 -2.93
CA MET A 51 -4.22 -7.64 -2.30
C MET A 51 -5.67 -7.25 -2.60
N ASN A 52 -5.85 -6.31 -3.53
CA ASN A 52 -7.16 -5.89 -4.02
C ASN A 52 -8.02 -5.18 -2.97
N LEU A 53 -7.39 -4.48 -2.03
CA LEU A 53 -8.13 -3.66 -1.07
C LEU A 53 -8.46 -2.31 -1.70
N ASP A 54 -9.66 -1.81 -1.42
CA ASP A 54 -10.03 -0.46 -1.86
C ASP A 54 -9.57 0.58 -0.85
N SER A 55 -9.72 1.85 -1.20
CA SER A 55 -9.24 2.94 -0.36
C SER A 55 -9.90 2.95 1.01
N LYS A 56 -11.16 2.59 1.10
CA LYS A 56 -11.86 2.54 2.37
C LYS A 56 -11.26 1.47 3.27
N SER A 57 -11.04 0.28 2.73
CA SER A 57 -10.46 -0.83 3.48
C SER A 57 -9.04 -0.52 3.92
N ILE A 58 -8.25 0.11 3.04
CA ILE A 58 -6.89 0.52 3.39
C ILE A 58 -6.93 1.53 4.54
N GLY A 59 -7.85 2.49 4.45
CA GLY A 59 -8.01 3.47 5.51
C GLY A 59 -8.35 2.85 6.85
N GLU A 60 -9.22 1.84 6.84
CA GLU A 60 -9.58 1.12 8.05
C GLU A 60 -8.38 0.35 8.62
N LEU A 61 -7.62 -0.30 7.76
CA LEU A 61 -6.47 -1.08 8.20
C LEU A 61 -5.39 -0.21 8.85
N TYR A 62 -5.11 0.95 8.27
CA TYR A 62 -4.05 1.82 8.75
C TYR A 62 -4.57 3.02 9.54
N GLN A 63 -5.86 3.06 9.83
CA GLN A 63 -6.52 4.11 10.61
C GLN A 63 -6.27 5.49 10.03
N ARG A 64 -6.50 5.60 8.73
CA ARG A 64 -6.46 6.85 7.99
C ARG A 64 -7.81 7.08 7.35
N ASN A 65 -8.19 8.34 7.15
CA ASN A 65 -9.45 8.58 6.48
C ASN A 65 -9.31 8.32 4.98
N TYR A 66 -10.45 8.16 4.34
CA TYR A 66 -10.54 7.83 2.93
C TYR A 66 -9.78 8.83 2.06
N ARG A 67 -9.94 10.13 2.36
CA ARG A 67 -9.30 11.17 1.58
C ARG A 67 -7.78 11.07 1.63
N THR A 68 -7.24 10.77 2.80
CA THR A 68 -5.80 10.59 2.96
C THR A 68 -5.28 9.47 2.06
N ILE A 69 -6.01 8.35 2.01
CA ILE A 69 -5.62 7.24 1.15
C ILE A 69 -5.70 7.63 -0.32
N GLU A 70 -6.77 8.34 -0.72
CA GLU A 70 -6.91 8.80 -2.10
C GLU A 70 -5.77 9.74 -2.49
N ASN A 71 -5.39 10.64 -1.59
CA ASN A 71 -4.26 11.54 -1.84
C ASN A 71 -2.96 10.76 -2.00
N CYS A 72 -2.75 9.73 -1.18
CA CYS A 72 -1.57 8.88 -1.31
C CYS A 72 -1.56 8.14 -2.65
N ARG A 73 -2.71 7.63 -3.07
CA ARG A 73 -2.81 6.94 -4.37
C ARG A 73 -2.46 7.89 -5.51
N HIS A 74 -2.89 9.14 -5.40
CA HIS A 74 -2.56 10.13 -6.41
C HIS A 74 -1.05 10.38 -6.48
N LYS A 75 -0.42 10.53 -5.31
CA LYS A 75 1.04 10.72 -5.25
C LYS A 75 1.78 9.52 -5.83
N ILE A 76 1.31 8.32 -5.51
CA ILE A 76 1.91 7.10 -6.05
C ILE A 76 1.85 7.09 -7.57
N ARG A 77 0.68 7.42 -8.14
CA ARG A 77 0.52 7.50 -9.60
C ARG A 77 1.53 8.47 -10.20
N THR A 78 1.71 9.62 -9.57
CA THR A 78 2.63 10.63 -10.05
C THR A 78 4.07 10.11 -10.01
N LYS A 79 4.46 9.46 -8.91
CA LYS A 79 5.81 8.93 -8.79
C LYS A 79 6.08 7.79 -9.77
N MET A 80 5.06 7.03 -10.12
CA MET A 80 5.18 5.96 -11.10
C MET A 80 5.07 6.45 -12.53
N ALA A 81 4.81 7.75 -12.71
CA ALA A 81 4.65 8.37 -14.03
C ALA A 81 3.57 7.69 -14.86
N LEU A 82 2.48 7.29 -14.23
CA LEU A 82 1.37 6.66 -14.94
C LEU A 82 0.59 7.70 -15.74
N LYS A 83 0.21 7.32 -16.94
CA LYS A 83 -0.60 8.18 -17.79
C LYS A 83 -2.04 8.20 -17.29
N LYS A 84 -2.79 9.21 -17.74
CA LYS A 84 -4.16 9.43 -17.31
C LYS A 84 -5.05 8.20 -17.51
N ASN A 85 -4.84 7.49 -18.61
CA ASN A 85 -5.66 6.31 -18.93
C ASN A 85 -5.12 5.00 -18.35
N GLN A 86 -4.03 5.05 -17.58
CA GLN A 86 -3.47 3.87 -16.95
C GLN A 86 -4.05 3.73 -15.54
N ASN A 87 -4.54 2.55 -15.23
CA ASN A 87 -5.14 2.26 -13.92
C ASN A 87 -4.05 1.82 -12.96
N LEU A 88 -4.02 2.45 -11.78
CA LEU A 88 -2.99 2.15 -10.78
C LEU A 88 -3.08 0.69 -10.31
N VAL A 89 -4.28 0.20 -10.02
CA VAL A 89 -4.45 -1.16 -9.53
C VAL A 89 -3.99 -2.16 -10.59
N THR A 90 -4.38 -1.93 -11.84
CA THR A 90 -3.96 -2.80 -12.94
C THR A 90 -2.44 -2.84 -13.05
N TYR A 91 -1.79 -1.68 -12.94
CA TYR A 91 -0.34 -1.61 -13.00
C TYR A 91 0.29 -2.39 -11.84
N ILE A 92 -0.22 -2.18 -10.63
CA ILE A 92 0.28 -2.88 -9.44
C ILE A 92 0.10 -4.39 -9.59
N MET A 93 -1.03 -4.83 -10.14
CA MET A 93 -1.29 -6.26 -10.33
C MET A 93 -0.32 -6.89 -11.33
N SER A 94 0.25 -6.10 -12.22
CA SER A 94 1.20 -6.62 -13.21
C SER A 94 2.58 -6.86 -12.60
N ILE A 95 2.85 -6.37 -11.40
CA ILE A 95 4.13 -6.56 -10.71
C ILE A 95 4.01 -7.81 -9.85
N ASN A 96 4.91 -8.74 -10.05
CA ASN A 96 4.89 -10.02 -9.33
C ASN A 96 5.46 -9.94 -7.94
#